data_d55753462ca4cda3d2c3d4a8ca94b24d
#
_entry.id   d55753462ca4cda3d2c3d4a8ca94b24d
#
_cell.length_a   1.000
_cell.length_b   1.000
_cell.length_c   1.000
_cell.angle_alpha   90.00
_cell.angle_beta   90.00
_cell.angle_gamma   90.00
#
_symmetry.space_group_name_H-M   'P 1'
#
loop_
_entity.id
_entity.type
_entity.pdbx_description
1 polymer ?
#
loop_
_entity_poly.entity_id
_entity_poly.type
_entity_poly.pdbx_seq_one_letter_code
_entity_poly.pdbx_strand_id
1 'polypeptide(L)'
;MDSLSRHEDYGQESLDESQLATNPIDQFRDWLVSAEEAGIYEPNAFVLSTVTSANTPSSRTVLLKGVEDNGFVFFTNFSSRKGQAIEQNPQVSAVFGWYSIYRQVLIEGRVERVSEGDSEEYFHSRPHESQVAAWSSRQSQPIESRSKLDEQFDEALSRFDGQVVPKPDYWGGYRIIPSRIEFWKGRSNRMHDRIAFERTPEAASWKVTRLQP
;
A
#
# COMPACT_ATOMS: atom_id res chain seq x y z
N MET A 1 6.92 -23.84 -19.80
CA MET A 1 5.46 -23.91 -19.58
C MET A 1 4.86 -22.58 -19.97
N ASP A 2 3.84 -22.60 -20.79
CA ASP A 2 3.12 -21.38 -21.16
C ASP A 2 2.27 -20.92 -19.95
N SER A 3 2.63 -19.82 -19.33
CA SER A 3 1.92 -19.25 -18.18
C SER A 3 0.48 -18.87 -18.50
N LEU A 4 0.15 -18.61 -19.79
CA LEU A 4 -1.18 -18.19 -20.21
C LEU A 4 -2.17 -19.35 -20.28
N SER A 5 -1.68 -20.58 -20.43
CA SER A 5 -2.49 -21.80 -20.47
C SER A 5 -2.52 -22.55 -19.13
N ARG A 6 -1.83 -22.06 -18.11
CA ARG A 6 -1.76 -22.69 -16.79
C ARG A 6 -3.08 -22.55 -16.04
N HIS A 7 -3.67 -23.67 -15.65
CA HIS A 7 -4.82 -23.74 -14.75
C HIS A 7 -4.38 -24.42 -13.46
N GLU A 8 -4.36 -23.68 -12.37
CA GLU A 8 -4.07 -24.22 -11.05
C GLU A 8 -5.37 -24.43 -10.26
N ASP A 9 -5.40 -25.52 -9.52
CA ASP A 9 -6.42 -25.74 -8.50
C ASP A 9 -5.96 -25.06 -7.20
N TYR A 10 -6.74 -24.11 -6.69
CA TYR A 10 -6.46 -23.36 -5.48
C TYR A 10 -6.88 -24.08 -4.20
N GLY A 11 -7.36 -25.34 -4.32
CA GLY A 11 -7.76 -26.18 -3.19
C GLY A 11 -9.16 -25.92 -2.67
N GLN A 12 -9.50 -26.60 -1.56
CA GLN A 12 -10.84 -26.63 -0.99
C GLN A 12 -11.00 -25.77 0.28
N GLU A 13 -9.91 -25.14 0.76
CA GLU A 13 -9.95 -24.31 1.96
C GLU A 13 -10.91 -23.13 1.76
N SER A 14 -11.91 -23.01 2.64
CA SER A 14 -12.94 -21.98 2.56
C SER A 14 -12.61 -20.78 3.42
N LEU A 15 -13.20 -19.64 3.06
CA LEU A 15 -13.29 -18.45 3.89
C LEU A 15 -14.76 -18.30 4.32
N ASP A 16 -15.02 -18.41 5.63
CA ASP A 16 -16.37 -18.31 6.19
C ASP A 16 -16.49 -17.04 7.04
N GLU A 17 -17.62 -16.37 6.98
CA GLU A 17 -17.87 -15.12 7.71
C GLU A 17 -17.74 -15.31 9.23
N SER A 18 -18.08 -16.49 9.73
CA SER A 18 -17.99 -16.83 11.17
C SER A 18 -16.56 -16.95 11.68
N GLN A 19 -15.59 -17.10 10.78
CA GLN A 19 -14.16 -17.24 11.09
C GLN A 19 -13.40 -15.90 10.99
N LEU A 20 -14.05 -14.86 10.47
CA LEU A 20 -13.43 -13.55 10.30
C LEU A 20 -13.52 -12.73 11.58
N ALA A 21 -12.52 -11.90 11.81
CA ALA A 21 -12.58 -10.88 12.84
C ALA A 21 -13.73 -9.89 12.57
N THR A 22 -14.36 -9.39 13.62
CA THR A 22 -15.44 -8.39 13.50
C THR A 22 -14.94 -7.08 12.89
N ASN A 23 -13.68 -6.72 13.17
CA ASN A 23 -13.00 -5.57 12.56
C ASN A 23 -12.13 -6.04 11.39
N PRO A 24 -12.36 -5.56 10.16
CA PRO A 24 -11.57 -5.97 9.00
C PRO A 24 -10.10 -5.52 9.06
N ILE A 25 -9.75 -4.54 9.89
CA ILE A 25 -8.36 -4.15 10.08
C ILE A 25 -7.62 -5.22 10.89
N ASP A 26 -8.27 -5.84 11.89
CA ASP A 26 -7.71 -6.96 12.63
C ASP A 26 -7.58 -8.19 11.73
N GLN A 27 -8.61 -8.47 10.93
CA GLN A 27 -8.54 -9.54 9.92
C GLN A 27 -7.39 -9.34 8.92
N PHE A 28 -7.11 -8.10 8.54
CA PHE A 28 -5.95 -7.79 7.69
C PHE A 28 -4.63 -8.10 8.42
N ARG A 29 -4.51 -7.72 9.71
CA ARG A 29 -3.32 -8.03 10.53
C ARG A 29 -3.06 -9.53 10.59
N ASP A 30 -4.10 -10.34 10.82
CA ASP A 30 -4.00 -11.80 10.86
C ASP A 30 -3.53 -12.38 9.51
N TRP A 31 -4.05 -11.83 8.42
CA TRP A 31 -3.66 -12.27 7.09
C TRP A 31 -2.25 -11.83 6.70
N LEU A 32 -1.82 -10.65 7.14
CA LEU A 32 -0.44 -10.18 6.95
C LEU A 32 0.55 -11.07 7.70
N VAL A 33 0.28 -11.44 8.96
CA VAL A 33 1.08 -12.40 9.72
C VAL A 33 1.14 -13.75 9.00
N SER A 34 0.00 -14.26 8.53
CA SER A 34 -0.04 -15.51 7.74
C SER A 34 0.82 -15.42 6.46
N ALA A 35 0.87 -14.26 5.82
CA ALA A 35 1.70 -14.03 4.63
C ALA A 35 3.19 -14.02 4.97
N GLU A 36 3.57 -13.43 6.11
CA GLU A 36 4.94 -13.44 6.64
C GLU A 36 5.38 -14.87 6.99
N GLU A 37 4.55 -15.63 7.71
CA GLU A 37 4.80 -17.04 8.07
C GLU A 37 4.92 -17.95 6.85
N ALA A 38 4.18 -17.65 5.78
CA ALA A 38 4.28 -18.36 4.49
C ALA A 38 5.54 -17.97 3.68
N GLY A 39 6.38 -17.07 4.18
CA GLY A 39 7.63 -16.65 3.55
C GLY A 39 7.43 -15.82 2.29
N ILE A 40 6.32 -15.09 2.18
CA ILE A 40 6.11 -14.17 1.04
C ILE A 40 7.16 -13.05 1.10
N TYR A 41 7.86 -12.84 -0.01
CA TYR A 41 8.79 -11.73 -0.13
C TYR A 41 8.05 -10.39 -0.12
N GLU A 42 8.41 -9.48 0.79
CA GLU A 42 7.76 -8.19 1.00
C GLU A 42 6.22 -8.30 1.12
N PRO A 43 5.66 -9.02 2.12
CA PRO A 43 4.21 -9.20 2.27
C PRO A 43 3.47 -7.88 2.51
N ASN A 44 4.19 -6.85 2.94
CA ASN A 44 3.72 -5.47 3.10
C ASN A 44 3.72 -4.63 1.81
N ALA A 45 4.18 -5.19 0.68
CA ALA A 45 4.09 -4.52 -0.61
C ALA A 45 2.65 -4.56 -1.13
N PHE A 46 2.17 -3.43 -1.65
CA PHE A 46 0.84 -3.34 -2.24
C PHE A 46 0.81 -2.44 -3.48
N VAL A 47 -0.14 -2.70 -4.36
CA VAL A 47 -0.40 -1.86 -5.52
C VAL A 47 -1.36 -0.76 -5.13
N LEU A 48 -0.87 0.48 -5.09
CA LEU A 48 -1.68 1.68 -4.86
C LEU A 48 -2.15 2.26 -6.20
N SER A 49 -3.46 2.36 -6.36
CA SER A 49 -4.10 3.03 -7.48
C SER A 49 -4.60 4.41 -7.07
N THR A 50 -4.31 5.41 -7.89
CA THR A 50 -4.74 6.80 -7.71
C THR A 50 -5.40 7.30 -8.98
N VAL A 51 -6.28 8.27 -8.86
CA VAL A 51 -7.01 8.88 -9.98
C VAL A 51 -6.81 10.40 -9.94
N THR A 52 -6.47 10.98 -11.07
CA THR A 52 -6.36 12.45 -11.20
C THR A 52 -7.74 13.11 -11.29
N SER A 53 -7.79 14.45 -11.18
CA SER A 53 -9.03 15.22 -11.43
C SER A 53 -9.59 15.03 -12.84
N ALA A 54 -8.75 14.61 -13.80
CA ALA A 54 -9.18 14.26 -15.17
C ALA A 54 -9.63 12.79 -15.30
N ASN A 55 -9.90 12.10 -14.20
CA ASN A 55 -10.30 10.68 -14.14
C ASN A 55 -9.28 9.71 -14.79
N THR A 56 -8.00 10.07 -14.82
CA THR A 56 -6.94 9.20 -15.34
C THR A 56 -6.38 8.35 -14.21
N PRO A 57 -6.60 7.02 -14.20
CA PRO A 57 -6.05 6.13 -13.19
C PRO A 57 -4.56 5.85 -13.44
N SER A 58 -3.83 5.58 -12.38
CA SER A 58 -2.47 5.05 -12.46
C SER A 58 -2.14 4.23 -11.21
N SER A 59 -1.30 3.19 -11.37
CA SER A 59 -0.95 2.28 -10.29
C SER A 59 0.57 2.12 -10.16
N ARG A 60 1.03 1.80 -8.96
CA ARG A 60 2.43 1.50 -8.61
C ARG A 60 2.50 0.72 -7.30
N THR A 61 3.58 -0.01 -7.13
CA THR A 61 3.86 -0.64 -5.84
C THR A 61 4.36 0.39 -4.84
N VAL A 62 3.86 0.30 -3.61
CA VAL A 62 4.35 1.01 -2.42
C VAL A 62 4.38 0.03 -1.24
N LEU A 63 5.08 0.40 -0.15
CA LEU A 63 5.20 -0.44 1.03
C LEU A 63 4.33 0.09 2.17
N LEU A 64 3.52 -0.78 2.75
CA LEU A 64 2.81 -0.52 3.99
C LEU A 64 3.83 -0.38 5.12
N LYS A 65 3.66 0.63 5.97
CA LYS A 65 4.55 0.94 7.09
C LYS A 65 3.85 0.99 8.44
N GLY A 66 2.52 0.99 8.44
CA GLY A 66 1.71 0.90 9.65
C GLY A 66 0.30 0.41 9.35
N VAL A 67 -0.25 -0.35 10.29
CA VAL A 67 -1.66 -0.73 10.35
C VAL A 67 -2.20 -0.18 11.67
N GLU A 68 -2.93 0.92 11.58
CA GLU A 68 -3.55 1.58 12.73
C GLU A 68 -5.03 1.18 12.85
N ASP A 69 -5.69 1.52 13.93
CA ASP A 69 -7.09 1.14 14.16
C ASP A 69 -8.06 1.80 13.16
N ASN A 70 -7.63 2.88 12.51
CA ASN A 70 -8.43 3.63 11.55
C ASN A 70 -7.89 3.55 10.12
N GLY A 71 -6.77 2.86 9.85
CA GLY A 71 -6.26 2.78 8.46
C GLY A 71 -4.86 2.24 8.27
N PHE A 72 -4.36 2.45 7.05
CA PHE A 72 -3.14 1.85 6.52
C PHE A 72 -2.15 2.95 6.13
N VAL A 73 -0.97 2.95 6.74
CA VAL A 73 0.02 4.03 6.59
C VAL A 73 1.11 3.65 5.59
N PHE A 74 1.41 4.57 4.70
CA PHE A 74 2.56 4.50 3.79
C PHE A 74 3.22 5.87 3.66
N PHE A 75 4.50 5.90 3.26
CA PHE A 75 5.26 7.13 3.12
C PHE A 75 5.73 7.33 1.68
N THR A 76 5.74 8.59 1.23
CA THR A 76 6.12 8.91 -0.15
C THR A 76 6.53 10.37 -0.30
N ASN A 77 7.00 10.73 -1.51
CA ASN A 77 7.20 12.10 -1.94
C ASN A 77 5.86 12.68 -2.44
N PHE A 78 5.37 13.74 -1.82
CA PHE A 78 4.11 14.43 -2.14
C PHE A 78 4.14 15.08 -3.54
N SER A 79 5.32 15.48 -4.02
CA SER A 79 5.50 16.04 -5.36
C SER A 79 5.56 14.98 -6.47
N SER A 80 5.56 13.68 -6.12
CA SER A 80 5.51 12.60 -7.10
C SER A 80 4.17 12.55 -7.84
N ARG A 81 4.11 11.84 -8.98
CA ARG A 81 2.86 11.66 -9.75
C ARG A 81 1.70 11.14 -8.89
N LYS A 82 1.98 10.19 -7.96
CA LYS A 82 0.95 9.68 -7.04
C LYS A 82 0.55 10.72 -6.00
N GLY A 83 1.51 11.46 -5.42
CA GLY A 83 1.24 12.53 -4.46
C GLY A 83 0.36 13.61 -5.07
N GLN A 84 0.71 14.09 -6.27
CA GLN A 84 -0.09 15.09 -7.00
C GLN A 84 -1.50 14.57 -7.34
N ALA A 85 -1.65 13.30 -7.69
CA ALA A 85 -2.96 12.71 -7.95
C ALA A 85 -3.82 12.66 -6.67
N ILE A 86 -3.23 12.27 -5.53
CA ILE A 86 -3.89 12.23 -4.22
C ILE A 86 -4.35 13.63 -3.78
N GLU A 87 -3.53 14.66 -3.97
CA GLU A 87 -3.91 16.04 -3.64
C GLU A 87 -5.12 16.54 -4.48
N GLN A 88 -5.24 16.07 -5.72
CA GLN A 88 -6.36 16.39 -6.60
C GLN A 88 -7.62 15.56 -6.30
N ASN A 89 -7.43 14.29 -5.96
CA ASN A 89 -8.49 13.35 -5.67
C ASN A 89 -8.01 12.35 -4.61
N PRO A 90 -8.48 12.46 -3.36
CA PRO A 90 -8.02 11.62 -2.27
C PRO A 90 -8.53 10.17 -2.31
N GLN A 91 -9.39 9.81 -3.29
CA GLN A 91 -9.88 8.44 -3.43
C GLN A 91 -8.80 7.53 -4.01
N VAL A 92 -8.61 6.39 -3.35
CA VAL A 92 -7.61 5.40 -3.73
C VAL A 92 -8.14 3.98 -3.63
N SER A 93 -7.46 3.08 -4.32
CA SER A 93 -7.59 1.64 -4.11
C SER A 93 -6.19 1.05 -3.86
N ALA A 94 -6.11 0.10 -2.94
CA ALA A 94 -4.91 -0.62 -2.58
C ALA A 94 -5.14 -2.13 -2.66
N VAL A 95 -4.23 -2.86 -3.33
CA VAL A 95 -4.34 -4.31 -3.49
C VAL A 95 -3.10 -4.98 -2.92
N PHE A 96 -3.28 -5.85 -1.95
CA PHE A 96 -2.29 -6.80 -1.46
C PHE A 96 -2.52 -8.14 -2.16
N GLY A 97 -1.57 -8.60 -2.94
CA GLY A 97 -1.68 -9.86 -3.70
C GLY A 97 -0.72 -10.91 -3.15
N TRP A 98 -1.19 -11.79 -2.29
CA TRP A 98 -0.44 -12.92 -1.74
C TRP A 98 -0.75 -14.19 -2.54
N TYR A 99 -0.36 -14.16 -3.82
CA TYR A 99 -0.80 -15.17 -4.80
C TYR A 99 -0.30 -16.59 -4.50
N SER A 100 0.86 -16.73 -3.85
CA SER A 100 1.38 -18.07 -3.47
C SER A 100 0.56 -18.78 -2.41
N ILE A 101 -0.28 -18.06 -1.67
CA ILE A 101 -1.22 -18.60 -0.69
C ILE A 101 -2.69 -18.36 -1.10
N TYR A 102 -2.90 -17.98 -2.37
CA TYR A 102 -4.22 -17.76 -2.96
C TYR A 102 -5.09 -16.77 -2.18
N ARG A 103 -4.47 -15.67 -1.69
CA ARG A 103 -5.16 -14.60 -0.96
C ARG A 103 -4.93 -13.24 -1.61
N GLN A 104 -5.96 -12.40 -1.56
CA GLN A 104 -5.88 -11.00 -1.93
C GLN A 104 -6.71 -10.17 -0.95
N VAL A 105 -6.21 -8.98 -0.62
CA VAL A 105 -7.00 -7.96 0.09
C VAL A 105 -7.10 -6.73 -0.79
N LEU A 106 -8.34 -6.28 -1.08
CA LEU A 106 -8.63 -5.04 -1.76
C LEU A 106 -9.15 -4.03 -0.74
N ILE A 107 -8.55 -2.86 -0.70
CA ILE A 107 -8.94 -1.75 0.18
C ILE A 107 -9.32 -0.56 -0.69
N GLU A 108 -10.51 -0.02 -0.49
CA GLU A 108 -10.97 1.20 -1.11
C GLU A 108 -11.28 2.24 -0.03
N GLY A 109 -10.89 3.47 -0.27
CA GLY A 109 -11.08 4.53 0.69
C GLY A 109 -10.48 5.87 0.27
N ARG A 110 -10.44 6.80 1.20
CA ARG A 110 -9.80 8.09 1.02
C ARG A 110 -8.48 8.17 1.76
N VAL A 111 -7.61 9.02 1.27
CA VAL A 111 -6.30 9.26 1.89
C VAL A 111 -6.31 10.57 2.65
N GLU A 112 -5.67 10.59 3.82
CA GLU A 112 -5.32 11.79 4.55
C GLU A 112 -3.83 11.78 4.90
N ARG A 113 -3.23 12.96 5.10
CA ARG A 113 -1.85 13.04 5.58
C ARG A 113 -1.77 12.62 7.03
N VAL A 114 -0.74 11.87 7.40
CA VAL A 114 -0.40 11.66 8.81
C VAL A 114 0.21 12.94 9.41
N SER A 115 0.37 12.99 10.72
CA SER A 115 0.95 14.16 11.37
C SER A 115 2.39 14.42 10.90
N GLU A 116 2.83 15.66 10.99
CA GLU A 116 4.21 16.03 10.70
C GLU A 116 5.19 15.29 11.62
N GLY A 117 4.81 15.14 12.92
CA GLY A 117 5.61 14.40 13.89
C GLY A 117 5.81 12.93 13.51
N ASP A 118 4.73 12.23 13.09
CA ASP A 118 4.81 10.83 12.64
C ASP A 118 5.68 10.71 11.38
N SER A 119 5.57 11.71 10.48
CA SER A 119 6.39 11.75 9.27
C SER A 119 7.87 11.97 9.58
N GLU A 120 8.19 12.82 10.54
CA GLU A 120 9.54 13.12 11.01
C GLU A 120 10.16 11.88 11.69
N GLU A 121 9.43 11.26 12.62
CA GLU A 121 9.86 10.07 13.34
C GLU A 121 10.17 8.93 12.37
N TYR A 122 9.25 8.65 11.44
CA TYR A 122 9.48 7.59 10.46
C TYR A 122 10.63 7.96 9.49
N PHE A 123 10.78 9.22 9.08
CA PHE A 123 11.87 9.64 8.21
C PHE A 123 13.22 9.32 8.84
N HIS A 124 13.41 9.66 10.12
CA HIS A 124 14.66 9.44 10.85
C HIS A 124 14.90 7.97 11.24
N SER A 125 13.88 7.12 11.30
CA SER A 125 14.04 5.68 11.50
C SER A 125 14.63 4.96 10.27
N ARG A 126 14.65 5.60 9.10
CA ARG A 126 15.18 5.03 7.85
C ARG A 126 16.71 5.05 7.85
N PRO A 127 17.36 4.11 7.13
CA PRO A 127 18.81 4.18 6.89
C PRO A 127 19.23 5.54 6.32
N HIS A 128 20.40 6.06 6.71
CA HIS A 128 20.92 7.36 6.31
C HIS A 128 20.87 7.57 4.79
N GLU A 129 21.34 6.61 4.01
CA GLU A 129 21.31 6.68 2.53
C GLU A 129 19.88 6.79 1.98
N SER A 130 18.89 6.16 2.64
CA SER A 130 17.48 6.30 2.27
C SER A 130 16.92 7.68 2.60
N GLN A 131 17.43 8.34 3.65
CA GLN A 131 17.08 9.73 3.96
C GLN A 131 17.69 10.67 2.92
N VAL A 132 18.97 10.48 2.56
CA VAL A 132 19.69 11.24 1.52
C VAL A 132 18.99 11.08 0.16
N ALA A 133 18.57 9.88 -0.21
CA ALA A 133 17.86 9.60 -1.46
C ALA A 133 16.57 10.42 -1.62
N ALA A 134 15.92 10.81 -0.52
CA ALA A 134 14.75 11.68 -0.59
C ALA A 134 15.09 13.11 -1.06
N TRP A 135 16.32 13.56 -0.90
CA TRP A 135 16.83 14.85 -1.36
C TRP A 135 17.41 14.81 -2.78
N SER A 136 17.95 13.66 -3.19
CA SER A 136 18.62 13.51 -4.49
C SER A 136 17.65 13.33 -5.66
N SER A 137 16.39 12.90 -5.40
CA SER A 137 15.46 12.52 -6.47
C SER A 137 14.19 13.39 -6.47
N ARG A 138 13.88 13.98 -7.62
CA ARG A 138 12.56 14.56 -7.92
C ARG A 138 11.63 13.44 -8.41
N GLN A 139 11.11 12.64 -7.51
CA GLN A 139 10.36 11.42 -7.82
C GLN A 139 9.32 11.63 -8.93
N SER A 140 9.31 10.75 -9.93
CA SER A 140 8.43 10.75 -11.10
C SER A 140 8.72 11.83 -12.16
N GLN A 141 9.73 12.67 -11.99
CA GLN A 141 10.13 13.60 -13.03
C GLN A 141 11.11 12.95 -14.01
N PRO A 142 11.11 13.37 -15.30
CA PRO A 142 12.12 12.96 -16.25
C PRO A 142 13.52 13.34 -15.78
N ILE A 143 14.49 12.50 -16.11
CA ILE A 143 15.92 12.75 -15.91
C ILE A 143 16.69 12.31 -17.16
N GLU A 144 17.79 12.99 -17.46
CA GLU A 144 18.55 12.78 -18.69
C GLU A 144 19.19 11.39 -18.80
N SER A 145 19.71 10.87 -17.67
CA SER A 145 20.41 9.60 -17.65
C SER A 145 20.47 8.99 -16.24
N ARG A 146 20.83 7.71 -16.16
CA ARG A 146 21.13 7.04 -14.89
C ARG A 146 22.33 7.71 -14.20
N SER A 147 23.40 8.03 -14.95
CA SER A 147 24.59 8.71 -14.41
C SER A 147 24.24 10.05 -13.75
N LYS A 148 23.31 10.80 -14.34
CA LYS A 148 22.86 12.06 -13.73
C LYS A 148 22.14 11.85 -12.40
N LEU A 149 21.37 10.77 -12.26
CA LEU A 149 20.75 10.41 -10.99
C LEU A 149 21.81 10.00 -9.95
N ASP A 150 22.83 9.25 -10.36
CA ASP A 150 23.93 8.84 -9.48
C ASP A 150 24.74 10.05 -9.01
N GLU A 151 25.07 11.00 -9.90
CA GLU A 151 25.69 12.27 -9.54
C GLU A 151 24.87 13.07 -8.49
N GLN A 152 23.55 13.19 -8.70
CA GLN A 152 22.66 13.86 -7.73
C GLN A 152 22.65 13.17 -6.36
N PHE A 153 22.76 11.85 -6.35
CA PHE A 153 22.84 11.09 -5.10
C PHE A 153 24.17 11.33 -4.38
N ASP A 154 25.29 11.29 -5.11
CA ASP A 154 26.63 11.52 -4.57
C ASP A 154 26.79 12.96 -4.04
N GLU A 155 26.24 13.95 -4.74
CA GLU A 155 26.19 15.35 -4.29
C GLU A 155 25.39 15.47 -2.98
N ALA A 156 24.22 14.82 -2.90
CA ALA A 156 23.40 14.84 -1.70
C ALA A 156 24.06 14.07 -0.54
N LEU A 157 24.72 12.94 -0.82
CA LEU A 157 25.48 12.18 0.16
C LEU A 157 26.62 13.02 0.76
N SER A 158 27.41 13.71 -0.10
CA SER A 158 28.47 14.62 0.32
C SER A 158 27.95 15.79 1.13
N ARG A 159 26.79 16.34 0.76
CA ARG A 159 26.13 17.45 1.49
C ARG A 159 25.77 17.09 2.93
N PHE A 160 25.34 15.86 3.18
CA PHE A 160 24.87 15.39 4.48
C PHE A 160 25.87 14.49 5.19
N ASP A 161 27.12 14.41 4.73
CA ASP A 161 28.15 13.60 5.36
C ASP A 161 28.36 14.01 6.84
N GLY A 162 28.25 13.06 7.74
CA GLY A 162 28.38 13.28 9.19
C GLY A 162 27.29 14.17 9.82
N GLN A 163 26.22 14.48 9.09
CA GLN A 163 25.14 15.34 9.56
C GLN A 163 23.81 14.59 9.67
N VAL A 164 22.89 15.12 10.50
CA VAL A 164 21.50 14.70 10.51
C VAL A 164 20.84 15.19 9.23
N VAL A 165 20.24 14.27 8.47
CA VAL A 165 19.50 14.62 7.25
C VAL A 165 18.12 15.15 7.64
N PRO A 166 17.78 16.43 7.37
CA PRO A 166 16.45 16.93 7.67
C PRO A 166 15.41 16.28 6.74
N LYS A 167 14.18 16.08 7.26
CA LYS A 167 13.09 15.60 6.41
C LYS A 167 12.69 16.69 5.40
N PRO A 168 12.61 16.40 4.08
CA PRO A 168 12.11 17.37 3.12
C PRO A 168 10.61 17.68 3.33
N ASP A 169 10.18 18.93 3.12
CA ASP A 169 8.76 19.34 3.24
C ASP A 169 7.84 18.59 2.27
N TYR A 170 8.37 18.15 1.14
CA TYR A 170 7.65 17.38 0.13
C TYR A 170 7.64 15.87 0.40
N TRP A 171 8.07 15.40 1.57
CA TRP A 171 8.10 13.99 1.93
C TRP A 171 7.34 13.75 3.24
N GLY A 172 6.55 12.67 3.29
CA GLY A 172 5.82 12.32 4.48
C GLY A 172 4.86 11.16 4.27
N GLY A 173 4.02 10.95 5.27
CA GLY A 173 3.09 9.84 5.32
C GLY A 173 1.68 10.19 4.87
N TYR A 174 1.02 9.17 4.33
CA TYR A 174 -0.40 9.12 4.07
C TYR A 174 -1.02 7.94 4.82
N ARG A 175 -2.25 8.13 5.31
CA ARG A 175 -3.12 7.09 5.85
C ARG A 175 -4.29 6.86 4.90
N ILE A 176 -4.52 5.63 4.46
CA ILE A 176 -5.74 5.23 3.77
C ILE A 176 -6.80 4.94 4.84
N ILE A 177 -7.85 5.75 4.87
CA ILE A 177 -9.05 5.53 5.69
C ILE A 177 -10.01 4.68 4.87
N PRO A 178 -10.20 3.39 5.20
CA PRO A 178 -10.98 2.50 4.38
C PRO A 178 -12.49 2.75 4.54
N SER A 179 -13.21 2.75 3.44
CA SER A 179 -14.66 2.64 3.38
C SER A 179 -15.11 1.23 3.01
N ARG A 180 -14.22 0.48 2.33
CA ARG A 180 -14.45 -0.92 1.94
C ARG A 180 -13.16 -1.71 2.02
N ILE A 181 -13.23 -2.92 2.59
CA ILE A 181 -12.15 -3.91 2.58
C ILE A 181 -12.74 -5.24 2.12
N GLU A 182 -12.18 -5.82 1.06
CA GLU A 182 -12.60 -7.13 0.54
C GLU A 182 -11.48 -8.14 0.75
N PHE A 183 -11.82 -9.27 1.34
CA PHE A 183 -10.98 -10.46 1.46
C PHE A 183 -11.36 -11.46 0.38
N TRP A 184 -10.41 -11.81 -0.47
CA TRP A 184 -10.57 -12.80 -1.51
C TRP A 184 -9.70 -14.02 -1.20
N LYS A 185 -10.30 -15.21 -1.27
CA LYS A 185 -9.60 -16.50 -1.12
C LYS A 185 -9.85 -17.35 -2.36
N GLY A 186 -8.76 -17.82 -2.98
CA GLY A 186 -8.83 -18.73 -4.12
C GLY A 186 -9.37 -20.08 -3.74
N ARG A 187 -10.26 -20.64 -4.59
CA ARG A 187 -10.81 -21.99 -4.47
C ARG A 187 -10.89 -22.68 -5.82
N SER A 188 -11.02 -24.02 -5.78
CA SER A 188 -11.23 -24.85 -6.96
C SER A 188 -12.39 -24.38 -7.82
N ASN A 189 -12.33 -24.69 -9.12
CA ASN A 189 -13.39 -24.40 -10.09
C ASN A 189 -13.76 -22.92 -10.22
N ARG A 190 -12.86 -22.02 -9.85
CA ARG A 190 -13.09 -20.56 -9.80
C ARG A 190 -14.23 -20.11 -8.86
N MET A 191 -14.68 -20.99 -7.96
CA MET A 191 -15.69 -20.68 -6.93
C MET A 191 -15.04 -20.03 -5.70
N HIS A 192 -14.40 -18.91 -5.94
CA HIS A 192 -13.63 -18.18 -4.93
C HIS A 192 -14.51 -17.59 -3.85
N ASP A 193 -14.01 -17.58 -2.61
CA ASP A 193 -14.69 -16.85 -1.54
C ASP A 193 -14.31 -15.38 -1.58
N ARG A 194 -15.31 -14.54 -1.51
CA ARG A 194 -15.16 -13.08 -1.49
C ARG A 194 -16.05 -12.51 -0.39
N ILE A 195 -15.44 -11.86 0.61
CA ILE A 195 -16.18 -11.26 1.72
C ILE A 195 -15.76 -9.78 1.82
N ALA A 196 -16.74 -8.90 1.66
CA ALA A 196 -16.57 -7.45 1.73
C ALA A 196 -17.10 -6.91 3.06
N PHE A 197 -16.31 -6.05 3.67
CA PHE A 197 -16.67 -5.19 4.78
C PHE A 197 -16.86 -3.78 4.23
N GLU A 198 -18.01 -3.18 4.45
CA GLU A 198 -18.35 -1.84 3.98
C GLU A 198 -18.88 -0.98 5.12
N ARG A 199 -18.50 0.29 5.15
CA ARG A 199 -19.08 1.28 6.06
C ARG A 199 -19.21 2.64 5.40
N THR A 200 -20.25 3.39 5.77
CA THR A 200 -20.33 4.82 5.50
C THR A 200 -19.57 5.61 6.57
N PRO A 201 -19.21 6.87 6.31
CA PRO A 201 -18.53 7.71 7.32
C PRO A 201 -19.31 7.83 8.65
N GLU A 202 -20.64 7.73 8.60
CA GLU A 202 -21.54 7.85 9.75
C GLU A 202 -21.78 6.52 10.48
N ALA A 203 -21.41 5.38 9.85
CA ALA A 203 -21.65 4.07 10.43
C ALA A 203 -20.61 3.74 11.50
N ALA A 204 -21.09 3.33 12.68
CA ALA A 204 -20.24 2.88 13.77
C ALA A 204 -19.69 1.46 13.56
N SER A 205 -20.29 0.68 12.66
CA SER A 205 -19.95 -0.74 12.42
C SER A 205 -19.78 -1.04 10.95
N TRP A 206 -19.08 -2.13 10.67
CA TRP A 206 -18.91 -2.68 9.33
C TRP A 206 -20.10 -3.58 8.98
N LYS A 207 -20.63 -3.40 7.77
CA LYS A 207 -21.56 -4.33 7.14
C LYS A 207 -20.73 -5.39 6.41
N VAL A 208 -21.00 -6.66 6.71
CA VAL A 208 -20.34 -7.81 6.05
C VAL A 208 -21.26 -8.36 4.96
N THR A 209 -20.69 -8.64 3.79
CA THR A 209 -21.44 -9.17 2.64
C THR A 209 -20.56 -10.17 1.88
N ARG A 210 -21.08 -11.36 1.62
CA ARG A 210 -20.46 -12.32 0.69
C ARG A 210 -20.77 -11.91 -0.73
N LEU A 211 -19.77 -11.95 -1.59
CA LEU A 211 -19.89 -11.64 -3.00
C LEU A 211 -19.78 -12.92 -3.84
N GLN A 212 -20.42 -12.89 -5.00
CA GLN A 212 -20.19 -13.93 -6.00
C GLN A 212 -18.77 -13.84 -6.56
N PRO A 213 -18.13 -14.99 -6.93
CA PRO A 213 -16.80 -15.03 -7.49
C PRO A 213 -16.67 -14.32 -8.82
#